data_88553f4c644e6312d5043a3fa50c7d40
#
_entry.id   88553f4c644e6312d5043a3fa50c7d40
#
_cell.length_a   1.000
_cell.length_b   1.000
_cell.length_c   1.000
_cell.angle_alpha   90.00
_cell.angle_beta   90.00
_cell.angle_gamma   90.00
#
_symmetry.space_group_name_H-M   'P 1'
#
loop_
_entity.id
_entity.type
_entity.pdbx_description
1 polymer ?
#
loop_
_entity_poly.entity_id
_entity_poly.type
_entity_poly.pdbx_seq_one_letter_code
_entity_poly.pdbx_strand_id
1 'polypeptide(L)'
;GLGSSAAAVVAACVAAEALLPEEERLPTAALLDATARREGHPDNVAPALAGGASVSWTRDEGDGFETAPLTLHPDLTPVIAIPDVQLSTRDARAALPATVPHAVAAAQAGRAALLVHALAAAPELLLPATRDWLHQDARAAAMPDSAALVARLRARGHAAVVSGAGPTVLVLAHGADAGEEAAAAARALTAETGRAWRVLVPGVATEGARVEALHRG
;
A
#
# COMPACT_ATOMS: atom_id res chain seq x y z
N GLY A 1 -7.13 -2.79 -3.49
CA GLY A 1 -6.01 -1.85 -3.38
C GLY A 1 -6.02 -1.00 -2.11
N LEU A 2 -6.97 -1.24 -1.17
CA LEU A 2 -7.08 -0.50 0.11
C LEU A 2 -6.71 -1.35 1.34
N GLY A 3 -6.24 -2.58 1.16
CA GLY A 3 -5.88 -3.46 2.27
C GLY A 3 -7.07 -3.93 3.12
N SER A 4 -8.29 -3.92 2.58
CA SER A 4 -9.52 -4.21 3.36
C SER A 4 -9.52 -5.62 3.96
N SER A 5 -8.93 -6.62 3.27
CA SER A 5 -8.79 -7.98 3.77
C SER A 5 -7.89 -8.01 5.00
N ALA A 6 -6.69 -7.44 4.89
CA ALA A 6 -5.75 -7.35 6.01
C ALA A 6 -6.35 -6.57 7.19
N ALA A 7 -7.03 -5.46 6.94
CA ALA A 7 -7.69 -4.68 7.98
C ALA A 7 -8.76 -5.52 8.73
N ALA A 8 -9.55 -6.33 8.02
CA ALA A 8 -10.54 -7.21 8.64
C ALA A 8 -9.88 -8.31 9.47
N VAL A 9 -8.80 -8.94 8.97
CA VAL A 9 -8.04 -9.96 9.71
C VAL A 9 -7.42 -9.35 10.97
N VAL A 10 -6.78 -8.20 10.86
CA VAL A 10 -6.17 -7.49 11.99
C VAL A 10 -7.23 -7.11 13.03
N ALA A 11 -8.35 -6.53 12.61
CA ALA A 11 -9.42 -6.13 13.52
C ALA A 11 -9.99 -7.34 14.29
N ALA A 12 -10.19 -8.47 13.60
CA ALA A 12 -10.69 -9.68 14.23
C ALA A 12 -9.68 -10.26 15.26
N CYS A 13 -8.39 -10.31 14.91
CA CYS A 13 -7.36 -10.82 15.82
C CYS A 13 -7.15 -9.90 17.02
N VAL A 14 -7.07 -8.58 16.81
CA VAL A 14 -6.91 -7.60 17.89
C VAL A 14 -8.11 -7.60 18.84
N ALA A 15 -9.34 -7.75 18.30
CA ALA A 15 -10.53 -7.88 19.13
C ALA A 15 -10.53 -9.18 19.94
N ALA A 16 -10.08 -10.31 19.36
CA ALA A 16 -9.97 -11.58 20.07
C ALA A 16 -8.93 -11.50 21.20
N GLU A 17 -7.74 -10.94 20.93
CA GLU A 17 -6.69 -10.70 21.93
C GLU A 17 -7.19 -9.84 23.10
N ALA A 18 -8.02 -8.82 22.81
CA ALA A 18 -8.55 -7.95 23.84
C ALA A 18 -9.51 -8.64 24.83
N LEU A 19 -10.07 -9.80 24.45
CA LEU A 19 -10.93 -10.62 25.30
C LEU A 19 -10.14 -11.57 26.21
N LEU A 20 -8.83 -11.73 25.97
CA LEU A 20 -7.95 -12.60 26.76
C LEU A 20 -7.37 -11.83 27.96
N PRO A 21 -7.08 -12.52 29.08
CA PRO A 21 -6.21 -11.99 30.11
C PRO A 21 -4.88 -11.53 29.53
N GLU A 22 -4.28 -10.49 30.11
CA GLU A 22 -3.06 -9.87 29.55
C GLU A 22 -1.91 -10.89 29.41
N GLU A 23 -1.78 -11.82 30.37
CA GLU A 23 -0.78 -12.88 30.38
C GLU A 23 -0.96 -13.94 29.30
N GLU A 24 -2.15 -14.04 28.70
CA GLU A 24 -2.45 -14.98 27.63
C GLU A 24 -2.35 -14.36 26.24
N ARG A 25 -2.16 -13.04 26.15
CA ARG A 25 -2.08 -12.33 24.88
C ARG A 25 -0.79 -12.60 24.14
N LEU A 26 -0.88 -12.68 22.82
CA LEU A 26 0.30 -12.87 21.99
C LEU A 26 1.21 -11.63 22.01
N PRO A 27 2.54 -11.82 22.07
CA PRO A 27 3.46 -10.75 21.74
C PRO A 27 3.22 -10.20 20.33
N THR A 28 3.48 -8.92 20.10
CA THR A 28 3.21 -8.24 18.82
C THR A 28 3.81 -8.99 17.62
N ALA A 29 5.00 -9.56 17.75
CA ALA A 29 5.63 -10.33 16.68
C ALA A 29 4.86 -11.62 16.34
N ALA A 30 4.31 -12.31 17.36
CA ALA A 30 3.50 -13.50 17.14
C ALA A 30 2.12 -13.16 16.55
N LEU A 31 1.55 -12.02 16.95
CA LEU A 31 0.31 -11.51 16.36
C LEU A 31 0.50 -11.11 14.89
N LEU A 32 1.64 -10.49 14.55
CA LEU A 32 2.02 -10.20 13.17
C LEU A 32 2.11 -11.50 12.35
N ASP A 33 2.83 -12.50 12.85
CA ASP A 33 2.96 -13.79 12.15
C ASP A 33 1.61 -14.47 11.94
N ALA A 34 0.76 -14.51 12.96
CA ALA A 34 -0.56 -15.15 12.89
C ALA A 34 -1.47 -14.44 11.85
N THR A 35 -1.51 -13.12 11.88
CA THR A 35 -2.32 -12.32 10.96
C THR A 35 -1.77 -12.35 9.53
N ALA A 36 -0.45 -12.29 9.36
CA ALA A 36 0.21 -12.34 8.05
C ALA A 36 0.09 -13.72 7.39
N ARG A 37 0.17 -14.82 8.16
CA ARG A 37 -0.11 -16.19 7.65
C ARG A 37 -1.55 -16.32 7.16
N ARG A 38 -2.50 -15.72 7.87
CA ARG A 38 -3.91 -15.74 7.49
C ARG A 38 -4.17 -14.96 6.21
N GLU A 39 -3.50 -13.83 6.01
CA GLU A 39 -3.59 -12.99 4.80
C GLU A 39 -2.75 -13.53 3.64
N GLY A 40 -1.66 -14.24 3.94
CA GLY A 40 -0.71 -14.79 2.99
C GLY A 40 0.49 -13.88 2.71
N HIS A 41 0.54 -12.68 3.30
CA HIS A 41 1.63 -11.71 3.18
C HIS A 41 1.56 -10.63 4.27
N PRO A 42 2.70 -10.04 4.70
CA PRO A 42 2.76 -9.12 5.82
C PRO A 42 2.52 -7.65 5.47
N ASP A 43 2.65 -7.27 4.20
CA ASP A 43 2.81 -5.90 3.72
C ASP A 43 1.64 -4.95 4.04
N ASN A 44 0.40 -5.46 4.08
CA ASN A 44 -0.77 -4.71 4.53
C ASN A 44 -1.09 -4.94 6.02
N VAL A 45 -0.69 -6.09 6.56
CA VAL A 45 -0.95 -6.46 7.95
C VAL A 45 -0.08 -5.64 8.91
N ALA A 46 1.20 -5.49 8.60
CA ALA A 46 2.14 -4.76 9.45
C ALA A 46 1.71 -3.31 9.70
N PRO A 47 1.41 -2.48 8.67
CA PRO A 47 0.95 -1.12 8.91
C PRO A 47 -0.47 -1.07 9.50
N ALA A 48 -1.33 -2.05 9.27
CA ALA A 48 -2.64 -2.11 9.93
C ALA A 48 -2.51 -2.38 11.44
N LEU A 49 -1.53 -3.19 11.86
CA LEU A 49 -1.26 -3.45 13.28
C LEU A 49 -0.54 -2.30 13.98
N ALA A 50 0.48 -1.72 13.35
CA ALA A 50 1.40 -0.78 13.99
C ALA A 50 1.14 0.69 13.63
N GLY A 51 0.44 0.97 12.54
CA GLY A 51 0.32 2.30 11.95
C GLY A 51 1.55 2.69 11.12
N GLY A 52 1.50 3.87 10.51
CA GLY A 52 2.58 4.45 9.74
C GLY A 52 2.92 3.65 8.47
N ALA A 53 4.20 3.61 8.18
CA ALA A 53 4.77 2.83 7.10
C ALA A 53 5.77 1.80 7.62
N SER A 54 5.91 0.70 6.89
CA SER A 54 6.84 -0.37 7.27
C SER A 54 7.44 -1.05 6.05
N VAL A 55 8.62 -1.62 6.25
CA VAL A 55 9.21 -2.59 5.35
C VAL A 55 9.05 -3.97 5.98
N SER A 56 8.51 -4.92 5.24
CA SER A 56 8.26 -6.27 5.72
C SER A 56 8.95 -7.29 4.83
N TRP A 57 9.45 -8.39 5.43
CA TRP A 57 10.11 -9.46 4.69
C TRP A 57 9.83 -10.83 5.31
N THR A 58 10.08 -11.88 4.53
CA THR A 58 10.04 -13.26 5.00
C THR A 58 11.35 -13.56 5.72
N ARG A 59 11.31 -14.29 6.82
CA ARG A 59 12.53 -14.77 7.53
C ARG A 59 13.32 -15.69 6.65
N ASP A 60 14.64 -15.63 6.76
CA ASP A 60 15.55 -16.55 6.05
C ASP A 60 15.47 -17.96 6.62
N GLU A 61 15.26 -18.07 7.93
CA GLU A 61 15.12 -19.34 8.64
C GLU A 61 13.72 -19.47 9.25
N GLY A 62 13.12 -20.64 9.02
CA GLY A 62 11.78 -20.92 9.50
C GLY A 62 10.70 -20.27 8.64
N ASP A 63 9.49 -20.36 9.15
CA ASP A 63 8.28 -19.93 8.49
C ASP A 63 7.73 -18.70 9.22
N GLY A 64 7.75 -17.51 8.62
CA GLY A 64 7.26 -16.31 9.28
C GLY A 64 7.72 -15.02 8.62
N PHE A 65 7.28 -13.91 9.23
CA PHE A 65 7.50 -12.57 8.70
C PHE A 65 8.13 -11.67 9.76
N GLU A 66 8.85 -10.69 9.28
CA GLU A 66 9.40 -9.60 10.08
C GLU A 66 9.03 -8.26 9.46
N THR A 67 9.06 -7.22 10.28
CA THR A 67 8.76 -5.86 9.87
C THR A 67 9.67 -4.88 10.59
N ALA A 68 10.02 -3.81 9.90
CA ALA A 68 10.70 -2.66 10.47
C ALA A 68 9.87 -1.39 10.15
N PRO A 69 9.68 -0.50 11.14
CA PRO A 69 9.03 0.77 10.89
C PRO A 69 9.87 1.63 9.94
N LEU A 70 9.18 2.35 9.06
CA LEU A 70 9.79 3.33 8.16
C LEU A 70 9.28 4.72 8.55
N THR A 71 10.20 5.59 8.97
CA THR A 71 9.88 7.00 9.19
C THR A 71 9.69 7.68 7.83
N LEU A 72 8.50 8.21 7.60
CA LEU A 72 8.20 8.96 6.38
C LEU A 72 8.65 10.41 6.50
N HIS A 73 9.06 10.98 5.36
CA HIS A 73 9.30 12.41 5.28
C HIS A 73 8.02 13.19 5.63
N PRO A 74 8.07 14.25 6.46
CA PRO A 74 6.87 14.94 6.96
C PRO A 74 6.04 15.60 5.85
N ASP A 75 6.66 15.98 4.73
CA ASP A 75 5.98 16.62 3.61
C ASP A 75 5.30 15.64 2.64
N LEU A 76 5.31 14.34 2.97
CA LEU A 76 4.64 13.34 2.13
C LEU A 76 3.13 13.38 2.33
N THR A 77 2.41 13.45 1.22
CA THR A 77 0.95 13.41 1.20
C THR A 77 0.46 12.32 0.23
N PRO A 78 -0.15 11.25 0.74
CA PRO A 78 -0.78 10.25 -0.11
C PRO A 78 -2.10 10.76 -0.68
N VAL A 79 -2.29 10.55 -1.99
CA VAL A 79 -3.57 10.78 -2.68
C VAL A 79 -4.03 9.46 -3.27
N ILE A 80 -5.27 9.07 -3.03
CA ILE A 80 -5.83 7.83 -3.55
C ILE A 80 -6.99 8.11 -4.51
N ALA A 81 -6.98 7.43 -5.65
CA ALA A 81 -8.10 7.43 -6.60
C ALA A 81 -8.68 6.02 -6.70
N ILE A 82 -9.93 5.88 -6.30
CA ILE A 82 -10.64 4.61 -6.13
C ILE A 82 -11.68 4.51 -7.24
N PRO A 83 -11.55 3.59 -8.22
CA PRO A 83 -12.57 3.37 -9.22
C PRO A 83 -13.75 2.56 -8.64
N ASP A 84 -14.93 2.75 -9.22
CA ASP A 84 -16.11 1.94 -8.92
C ASP A 84 -16.07 0.60 -9.67
N VAL A 85 -15.00 -0.16 -9.45
CA VAL A 85 -14.81 -1.51 -9.98
C VAL A 85 -14.08 -2.36 -8.94
N GLN A 86 -14.36 -3.65 -8.93
CA GLN A 86 -13.68 -4.61 -8.06
C GLN A 86 -12.72 -5.47 -8.89
N LEU A 87 -11.54 -5.69 -8.36
CA LEU A 87 -10.56 -6.65 -8.88
C LEU A 87 -10.09 -7.53 -7.72
N SER A 88 -10.21 -8.85 -7.88
CA SER A 88 -9.71 -9.76 -6.85
C SER A 88 -8.18 -9.78 -6.86
N THR A 89 -7.58 -9.87 -5.66
CA THR A 89 -6.11 -10.03 -5.53
C THR A 89 -5.63 -11.30 -6.25
N ARG A 90 -6.44 -12.34 -6.30
CA ARG A 90 -6.14 -13.60 -7.03
C ARG A 90 -6.00 -13.34 -8.53
N ASP A 91 -6.94 -12.60 -9.13
CA ASP A 91 -6.91 -12.32 -10.58
C ASP A 91 -5.75 -11.37 -10.93
N ALA A 92 -5.47 -10.38 -10.07
CA ALA A 92 -4.31 -9.51 -10.22
C ALA A 92 -2.96 -10.27 -10.09
N ARG A 93 -2.90 -11.33 -9.27
CA ARG A 93 -1.72 -12.20 -9.18
C ARG A 93 -1.61 -13.14 -10.38
N ALA A 94 -2.72 -13.67 -10.88
CA ALA A 94 -2.74 -14.55 -12.05
C ALA A 94 -2.26 -13.85 -13.33
N ALA A 95 -2.32 -12.53 -13.39
CA ALA A 95 -1.80 -11.75 -14.52
C ALA A 95 -0.26 -11.64 -14.54
N LEU A 96 0.44 -12.04 -13.47
CA LEU A 96 1.89 -11.90 -13.39
C LEU A 96 2.60 -13.04 -14.19
N PRO A 97 3.70 -12.73 -14.89
CA PRO A 97 4.49 -13.76 -15.55
C PRO A 97 5.19 -14.65 -14.53
N ALA A 98 5.37 -15.93 -14.86
CA ALA A 98 6.07 -16.89 -14.00
C ALA A 98 7.56 -16.56 -13.81
N THR A 99 8.16 -15.86 -14.77
CA THR A 99 9.58 -15.46 -14.74
C THR A 99 9.74 -14.06 -15.30
N VAL A 100 10.80 -13.37 -14.86
CA VAL A 100 11.22 -12.08 -15.42
C VAL A 100 12.70 -12.13 -15.80
N PRO A 101 13.16 -11.38 -16.80
CA PRO A 101 14.58 -11.28 -17.13
C PRO A 101 15.39 -10.78 -15.94
N HIS A 102 16.59 -11.35 -15.72
CA HIS A 102 17.47 -10.95 -14.60
C HIS A 102 17.75 -9.44 -14.55
N ALA A 103 17.95 -8.81 -15.70
CA ALA A 103 18.18 -7.36 -15.78
C ALA A 103 16.98 -6.54 -15.24
N VAL A 104 15.75 -7.00 -15.48
CA VAL A 104 14.52 -6.40 -14.97
C VAL A 104 14.45 -6.56 -13.45
N ALA A 105 14.73 -7.76 -12.93
CA ALA A 105 14.76 -8.02 -11.48
C ALA A 105 15.80 -7.17 -10.77
N ALA A 106 17.03 -7.08 -11.33
CA ALA A 106 18.10 -6.25 -10.77
C ALA A 106 17.75 -4.75 -10.78
N ALA A 107 17.15 -4.25 -11.86
CA ALA A 107 16.69 -2.88 -11.94
C ALA A 107 15.57 -2.58 -10.93
N GLN A 108 14.65 -3.52 -10.75
CA GLN A 108 13.56 -3.38 -9.76
C GLN A 108 14.08 -3.39 -8.31
N ALA A 109 15.08 -4.22 -8.00
CA ALA A 109 15.71 -4.20 -6.67
C ALA A 109 16.31 -2.82 -6.35
N GLY A 110 16.98 -2.19 -7.32
CA GLY A 110 17.48 -0.81 -7.18
C GLY A 110 16.35 0.22 -6.98
N ARG A 111 15.19 0.05 -7.65
CA ARG A 111 14.02 0.93 -7.44
C ARG A 111 13.38 0.73 -6.07
N ALA A 112 13.32 -0.50 -5.56
CA ALA A 112 12.80 -0.76 -4.22
C ALA A 112 13.68 -0.08 -3.14
N ALA A 113 15.00 -0.19 -3.25
CA ALA A 113 15.93 0.50 -2.36
C ALA A 113 15.80 2.04 -2.47
N LEU A 114 15.70 2.58 -3.70
CA LEU A 114 15.49 4.00 -3.93
C LEU A 114 14.17 4.49 -3.33
N LEU A 115 13.10 3.67 -3.39
CA LEU A 115 11.79 4.03 -2.83
C LEU A 115 11.85 4.20 -1.32
N VAL A 116 12.54 3.32 -0.60
CA VAL A 116 12.73 3.44 0.85
C VAL A 116 13.46 4.75 1.18
N HIS A 117 14.52 5.09 0.44
CA HIS A 117 15.24 6.35 0.62
C HIS A 117 14.36 7.57 0.28
N ALA A 118 13.62 7.51 -0.84
CA ALA A 118 12.74 8.58 -1.27
C ALA A 118 11.62 8.86 -0.25
N LEU A 119 11.02 7.81 0.31
CA LEU A 119 9.96 7.94 1.32
C LEU A 119 10.47 8.55 2.63
N ALA A 120 11.72 8.28 3.00
CA ALA A 120 12.25 8.71 4.29
C ALA A 120 12.99 10.06 4.24
N ALA A 121 13.76 10.33 3.19
CA ALA A 121 14.75 11.40 3.22
C ALA A 121 14.86 12.22 1.91
N ALA A 122 14.38 11.71 0.76
CA ALA A 122 14.59 12.36 -0.53
C ALA A 122 13.32 12.30 -1.41
N PRO A 123 12.22 12.95 -0.99
CA PRO A 123 10.92 12.83 -1.66
C PRO A 123 10.89 13.34 -3.10
N GLU A 124 11.83 14.17 -3.50
CA GLU A 124 12.04 14.58 -4.89
C GLU A 124 12.38 13.40 -5.83
N LEU A 125 12.82 12.26 -5.28
CA LEU A 125 13.13 11.04 -6.01
C LEU A 125 11.93 10.09 -6.15
N LEU A 126 10.74 10.43 -5.64
CA LEU A 126 9.56 9.56 -5.68
C LEU A 126 9.16 9.17 -7.10
N LEU A 127 9.19 10.09 -8.06
CA LEU A 127 8.78 9.76 -9.43
C LEU A 127 9.64 8.66 -10.06
N PRO A 128 10.98 8.72 -10.06
CA PRO A 128 11.80 7.60 -10.51
C PRO A 128 11.74 6.37 -9.57
N ALA A 129 11.62 6.55 -8.25
CA ALA A 129 11.59 5.46 -7.27
C ALA A 129 10.35 4.58 -7.38
N THR A 130 9.22 5.16 -7.75
CA THR A 130 7.93 4.46 -7.91
C THR A 130 7.77 3.78 -9.29
N ARG A 131 8.83 3.64 -10.10
CA ARG A 131 8.76 2.85 -11.33
C ARG A 131 8.70 1.37 -10.98
N ASP A 132 7.71 0.66 -11.55
CA ASP A 132 7.49 -0.77 -11.35
C ASP A 132 7.53 -1.50 -12.70
N TRP A 133 8.44 -2.45 -12.82
CA TRP A 133 8.59 -3.32 -14.00
C TRP A 133 8.14 -4.76 -13.75
N LEU A 134 7.74 -5.10 -12.51
CA LEU A 134 7.34 -6.45 -12.17
C LEU A 134 5.82 -6.65 -12.22
N HIS A 135 5.03 -5.63 -11.85
CA HIS A 135 3.61 -5.83 -11.59
C HIS A 135 2.70 -4.97 -12.45
N GLN A 136 2.93 -3.66 -12.55
CA GLN A 136 1.94 -2.72 -13.12
C GLN A 136 1.65 -3.00 -14.59
N ASP A 137 2.68 -3.19 -15.40
CA ASP A 137 2.51 -3.43 -16.84
C ASP A 137 1.82 -4.79 -17.09
N ALA A 138 2.17 -5.83 -16.32
CA ALA A 138 1.54 -7.14 -16.41
C ALA A 138 0.05 -7.13 -15.99
N ARG A 139 -0.31 -6.28 -15.04
CA ARG A 139 -1.70 -6.12 -14.55
C ARG A 139 -2.53 -5.15 -15.36
N ALA A 140 -1.93 -4.37 -16.26
CA ALA A 140 -2.60 -3.28 -16.98
C ALA A 140 -3.89 -3.74 -17.71
N ALA A 141 -3.88 -4.93 -18.32
CA ALA A 141 -5.03 -5.48 -19.00
C ALA A 141 -6.21 -5.80 -18.07
N ALA A 142 -5.94 -6.14 -16.81
CA ALA A 142 -6.98 -6.42 -15.80
C ALA A 142 -7.57 -5.14 -15.19
N MET A 143 -6.89 -3.99 -15.31
CA MET A 143 -7.34 -2.71 -14.77
C MET A 143 -6.99 -1.54 -15.73
N PRO A 144 -7.53 -1.52 -16.95
CA PRO A 144 -7.10 -0.60 -18.00
C PRO A 144 -7.28 0.87 -17.63
N ASP A 145 -8.36 1.24 -16.94
CA ASP A 145 -8.61 2.62 -16.51
C ASP A 145 -7.58 3.08 -15.47
N SER A 146 -7.22 2.21 -14.53
CA SER A 146 -6.19 2.51 -13.52
C SER A 146 -4.80 2.63 -14.16
N ALA A 147 -4.48 1.75 -15.10
CA ALA A 147 -3.22 1.80 -15.84
C ALA A 147 -3.10 3.10 -16.66
N ALA A 148 -4.18 3.50 -17.33
CA ALA A 148 -4.24 4.76 -18.07
C ALA A 148 -4.10 5.97 -17.14
N LEU A 149 -4.76 5.95 -15.97
CA LEU A 149 -4.66 7.02 -14.98
C LEU A 149 -3.23 7.15 -14.45
N VAL A 150 -2.58 6.03 -14.09
CA VAL A 150 -1.17 6.02 -13.65
C VAL A 150 -0.28 6.63 -14.74
N ALA A 151 -0.40 6.18 -15.99
CA ALA A 151 0.42 6.69 -17.09
C ALA A 151 0.24 8.21 -17.30
N ARG A 152 -0.99 8.70 -17.27
CA ARG A 152 -1.31 10.12 -17.45
C ARG A 152 -0.85 11.01 -16.29
N LEU A 153 -0.96 10.53 -15.05
CA LEU A 153 -0.44 11.23 -13.87
C LEU A 153 1.10 11.29 -13.91
N ARG A 154 1.75 10.16 -14.24
CA ARG A 154 3.21 10.12 -14.35
C ARG A 154 3.75 11.01 -15.46
N ALA A 155 3.05 11.12 -16.60
CA ALA A 155 3.39 12.05 -17.68
C ALA A 155 3.32 13.53 -17.24
N ARG A 156 2.59 13.83 -16.16
CA ARG A 156 2.50 15.17 -15.54
C ARG A 156 3.47 15.35 -14.35
N GLY A 157 4.38 14.39 -14.11
CA GLY A 157 5.36 14.46 -13.04
C GLY A 157 4.91 13.92 -11.68
N HIS A 158 3.68 13.40 -11.55
CA HIS A 158 3.20 12.83 -10.31
C HIS A 158 3.71 11.40 -10.10
N ALA A 159 4.18 11.07 -8.90
CA ALA A 159 4.63 9.73 -8.53
C ALA A 159 3.45 8.79 -8.29
N ALA A 160 2.73 8.44 -9.38
CA ALA A 160 1.55 7.60 -9.37
C ALA A 160 1.89 6.13 -9.57
N VAL A 161 1.24 5.25 -8.80
CA VAL A 161 1.37 3.80 -8.84
C VAL A 161 0.03 3.12 -8.61
N VAL A 162 -0.06 1.85 -8.95
CA VAL A 162 -1.17 1.00 -8.50
C VAL A 162 -0.98 0.70 -7.01
N SER A 163 -2.01 0.92 -6.20
CA SER A 163 -2.00 0.61 -4.77
C SER A 163 -2.21 -0.89 -4.54
N GLY A 164 -1.19 -1.57 -4.01
CA GLY A 164 -1.21 -3.02 -3.77
C GLY A 164 -1.51 -3.82 -5.04
N ALA A 165 -2.56 -4.65 -5.01
CA ALA A 165 -3.00 -5.40 -6.20
C ALA A 165 -3.88 -4.57 -7.15
N GLY A 166 -4.24 -3.36 -6.80
CA GLY A 166 -5.19 -2.51 -7.52
C GLY A 166 -6.65 -2.83 -7.18
N PRO A 167 -7.64 -2.24 -7.90
CA PRO A 167 -7.49 -1.26 -8.97
C PRO A 167 -7.28 0.20 -8.50
N THR A 168 -7.19 0.45 -7.19
CA THR A 168 -6.93 1.78 -6.63
C THR A 168 -5.57 2.30 -7.11
N VAL A 169 -5.51 3.59 -7.43
CA VAL A 169 -4.27 4.31 -7.76
C VAL A 169 -3.84 5.15 -6.57
N LEU A 170 -2.56 5.06 -6.21
CA LEU A 170 -1.91 5.87 -5.20
C LEU A 170 -0.98 6.88 -5.86
N VAL A 171 -1.04 8.13 -5.45
CA VAL A 171 -0.04 9.14 -5.77
C VAL A 171 0.67 9.54 -4.49
N LEU A 172 1.99 9.51 -4.51
CA LEU A 172 2.84 10.00 -3.44
C LEU A 172 3.27 11.43 -3.81
N ALA A 173 2.64 12.42 -3.20
CA ALA A 173 2.96 13.82 -3.39
C ALA A 173 3.89 14.31 -2.27
N HIS A 174 4.71 15.33 -2.51
CA HIS A 174 5.54 15.97 -1.49
C HIS A 174 5.64 17.47 -1.73
N GLY A 175 5.66 18.23 -0.64
CA GLY A 175 5.72 19.69 -0.64
C GLY A 175 4.36 20.32 -0.28
N ALA A 176 4.39 21.61 -0.07
CA ALA A 176 3.20 22.41 0.21
C ALA A 176 2.23 22.29 -0.98
N ASP A 177 0.95 22.12 -0.68
CA ASP A 177 -0.16 22.02 -1.65
C ASP A 177 -0.08 20.86 -2.68
N ALA A 178 1.05 20.13 -2.75
CA ALA A 178 1.27 19.07 -3.74
C ALA A 178 0.23 17.93 -3.66
N GLY A 179 -0.31 17.67 -2.48
CA GLY A 179 -1.41 16.72 -2.27
C GLY A 179 -2.69 17.16 -2.97
N GLU A 180 -3.09 18.43 -2.83
CA GLU A 180 -4.27 18.96 -3.49
C GLU A 180 -4.06 19.13 -5.01
N GLU A 181 -2.87 19.51 -5.45
CA GLU A 181 -2.53 19.55 -6.89
C GLU A 181 -2.64 18.17 -7.53
N ALA A 182 -2.09 17.14 -6.89
CA ALA A 182 -2.20 15.76 -7.36
C ALA A 182 -3.65 15.26 -7.34
N ALA A 183 -4.42 15.61 -6.31
CA ALA A 183 -5.84 15.27 -6.21
C ALA A 183 -6.67 15.98 -7.30
N ALA A 184 -6.40 17.25 -7.59
CA ALA A 184 -7.05 18.00 -8.66
C ALA A 184 -6.71 17.38 -10.02
N ALA A 185 -5.44 17.03 -10.27
CA ALA A 185 -5.03 16.35 -11.49
C ALA A 185 -5.73 14.98 -11.65
N ALA A 186 -5.81 14.20 -10.55
CA ALA A 186 -6.51 12.93 -10.58
C ALA A 186 -8.01 13.09 -10.84
N ARG A 187 -8.69 14.05 -10.20
CA ARG A 187 -10.12 14.34 -10.42
C ARG A 187 -10.39 14.74 -11.87
N ALA A 188 -9.56 15.62 -12.45
CA ALA A 188 -9.69 16.03 -13.83
C ALA A 188 -9.54 14.86 -14.81
N LEU A 189 -8.54 13.99 -14.59
CA LEU A 189 -8.28 12.84 -15.44
C LEU A 189 -9.36 11.76 -15.32
N THR A 190 -9.85 11.51 -14.12
CA THR A 190 -10.90 10.51 -13.87
C THR A 190 -12.26 10.94 -14.41
N ALA A 191 -12.57 12.24 -14.42
CA ALA A 191 -13.80 12.76 -15.02
C ALA A 191 -13.93 12.44 -16.53
N GLU A 192 -12.80 12.27 -17.21
CA GLU A 192 -12.79 11.95 -18.65
C GLU A 192 -13.06 10.46 -18.94
N THR A 193 -13.02 9.58 -17.93
CA THR A 193 -13.15 8.13 -18.12
C THR A 193 -14.59 7.66 -18.31
N GLY A 194 -15.58 8.51 -18.01
CA GLY A 194 -17.00 8.13 -17.98
C GLY A 194 -17.37 7.16 -16.85
N ARG A 195 -16.45 6.86 -15.93
CA ARG A 195 -16.67 6.00 -14.75
C ARG A 195 -16.67 6.80 -13.47
N ALA A 196 -17.32 6.27 -12.45
CA ALA A 196 -17.27 6.85 -11.12
C ALA A 196 -15.92 6.55 -10.46
N TRP A 197 -15.30 7.62 -9.95
CA TRP A 197 -14.07 7.57 -9.16
C TRP A 197 -14.23 8.40 -7.90
N ARG A 198 -13.60 7.97 -6.84
CA ARG A 198 -13.51 8.72 -5.60
C ARG A 198 -12.05 9.08 -5.34
N VAL A 199 -11.74 10.37 -5.30
CA VAL A 199 -10.38 10.87 -5.05
C VAL A 199 -10.33 11.47 -3.65
N LEU A 200 -9.42 10.98 -2.83
CA LEU A 200 -9.26 11.35 -1.42
C LEU A 200 -7.81 11.69 -1.11
N VAL A 201 -7.63 12.56 -0.11
CA VAL A 201 -6.33 12.88 0.52
C VAL A 201 -6.43 12.44 2.00
N PRO A 202 -6.20 11.15 2.30
CA PRO A 202 -6.51 10.61 3.63
C PRO A 202 -5.48 10.96 4.73
N GLY A 203 -4.29 11.45 4.34
CA GLY A 203 -3.16 11.51 5.25
C GLY A 203 -2.55 10.12 5.53
N VAL A 204 -1.62 10.06 6.49
CA VAL A 204 -1.01 8.82 6.98
C VAL A 204 -1.48 8.58 8.41
N ALA A 205 -2.13 7.44 8.66
CA ALA A 205 -2.48 7.02 10.01
C ALA A 205 -1.21 6.61 10.74
N THR A 206 -0.84 7.31 11.80
CA THR A 206 0.38 7.07 12.58
C THR A 206 0.21 6.00 13.65
N GLU A 207 -1.04 5.69 14.00
CA GLU A 207 -1.41 4.65 14.96
C GLU A 207 -2.08 3.49 14.24
N GLY A 208 -1.77 2.27 14.69
CA GLY A 208 -2.36 1.04 14.17
C GLY A 208 -3.70 0.70 14.82
N ALA A 209 -4.06 -0.59 14.73
CA ALA A 209 -5.28 -1.10 15.33
C ALA A 209 -5.28 -0.89 16.84
N ARG A 210 -6.39 -0.38 17.38
CA ARG A 210 -6.60 -0.16 18.81
C ARG A 210 -7.95 -0.68 19.27
N VAL A 211 -8.03 -0.99 20.55
CA VAL A 211 -9.28 -1.42 21.19
C VAL A 211 -9.77 -0.28 22.09
N GLU A 212 -11.00 0.11 21.93
CA GLU A 212 -11.66 1.08 22.78
C GLU A 212 -12.75 0.37 23.60
N ALA A 213 -12.69 0.52 24.93
CA ALA A 213 -13.74 0.01 25.80
C ALA A 213 -14.96 0.93 25.70
N LEU A 214 -16.10 0.36 25.32
CA LEU A 214 -17.36 1.07 25.39
C LEU A 214 -17.84 1.12 26.84
N HIS A 215 -17.70 2.26 27.49
CA HIS A 215 -18.37 2.50 28.76
C HIS A 215 -19.88 2.58 28.50
N ARG A 216 -20.62 1.58 28.96
CA ARG A 216 -22.08 1.72 29.05
C ARG A 216 -22.34 2.72 30.18
N GLY A 217 -22.75 3.94 29.81
CA GLY A 217 -23.33 4.90 30.73
C GLY A 217 -24.67 4.43 31.30
#